data_76b8f9f3a23892997b791843a5450496
#
_entry.id   76b8f9f3a23892997b791843a5450496
#
_cell.length_a   1.000
_cell.length_b   1.000
_cell.length_c   1.000
_cell.angle_alpha   90.00
_cell.angle_beta   90.00
_cell.angle_gamma   90.00
#
_symmetry.space_group_name_H-M   'P 1'
#
loop_
_entity.id
_entity.type
_entity.pdbx_description
1 polymer ?
#
loop_
_entity_poly.entity_id
_entity_poly.type
_entity_poly.pdbx_seq_one_letter_code
_entity_poly.pdbx_strand_id
1 'polypeptide(L)'
;MKVIKFMALTLLALLPFLAEAQNTEQLDARIDSLAEETATLDKIVKGLSKFKVSAYIQGQYQYGQEDATLKVGDKNEHEDKGFNRIGIRRGRLKFEYNDGLGTGAVQIEANDKGVSFRDLYIGIKDPWTKRSQLMAGVFNRPFGHEIGYSTSGLESPERATIIQYFFPDERDLGAMLTLRAKKESPLGFLRLDAGLFAGNSINRETDSRKDFIGRLGADKEIGNWGKWGAGVSYYNGGVYNPTTTAYEMDGKRFIEVDKGKTGTYMKREYIGLDAQFSFLSSWGTTTLRAEGLLGTQPGIASSSRSPNSGTRPEDLPENSLFKRPFIGYFFYLVQDIGTSPFSAVFKYDVYDPNTKLKGNEIGVENTFTSKTDLAQSTFGIGGLYRFNKHIRVQAYYEFNFNEKSNFVKGYEKDRKDNVLTVRLQYKF
;
A
#
# COMPACT_ATOMS: atom_id res chain seq x y z
N MET A 1 28.67 -1.96 18.19
CA MET A 1 29.55 -0.94 18.84
C MET A 1 30.10 -1.36 20.21
N LYS A 2 29.33 -2.01 21.11
CA LYS A 2 29.87 -2.45 22.44
C LYS A 2 30.86 -3.63 22.34
N VAL A 3 30.74 -4.54 21.38
CA VAL A 3 31.61 -5.72 21.22
C VAL A 3 33.01 -5.33 20.71
N ILE A 4 33.09 -4.35 19.80
CA ILE A 4 34.39 -3.87 19.25
C ILE A 4 35.21 -3.14 20.30
N LYS A 5 34.58 -2.40 21.23
CA LYS A 5 35.27 -1.75 22.36
C LYS A 5 35.78 -2.75 23.38
N PHE A 6 35.11 -3.89 23.55
CA PHE A 6 35.53 -4.92 24.49
C PHE A 6 36.76 -5.70 23.96
N MET A 7 36.82 -5.97 22.67
CA MET A 7 38.00 -6.62 22.04
C MET A 7 39.26 -5.72 22.05
N ALA A 8 39.09 -4.39 21.90
CA ALA A 8 40.20 -3.46 21.95
C ALA A 8 40.78 -3.35 23.38
N LEU A 9 39.95 -3.43 24.43
CA LEU A 9 40.41 -3.39 25.82
C LEU A 9 41.12 -4.67 26.24
N THR A 10 40.72 -5.85 25.74
CA THR A 10 41.38 -7.12 26.05
C THR A 10 42.74 -7.25 25.36
N LEU A 11 42.95 -6.67 24.21
CA LEU A 11 44.27 -6.63 23.55
C LEU A 11 45.26 -5.71 24.31
N LEU A 12 44.80 -4.61 24.91
CA LEU A 12 45.66 -3.72 25.71
C LEU A 12 46.09 -4.35 27.04
N ALA A 13 45.34 -5.27 27.62
CA ALA A 13 45.64 -5.93 28.87
C ALA A 13 46.67 -7.08 28.73
N LEU A 14 46.98 -7.53 27.53
CA LEU A 14 47.98 -8.58 27.24
C LEU A 14 49.39 -8.02 26.94
N LEU A 15 49.54 -6.68 26.87
CA LEU A 15 50.80 -6.02 26.56
C LEU A 15 51.92 -6.15 27.64
N PRO A 16 51.68 -6.42 28.94
CA PRO A 16 52.76 -6.57 29.92
C PRO A 16 53.52 -7.89 29.82
N PHE A 17 53.01 -8.90 29.12
CA PHE A 17 53.63 -10.23 29.06
C PHE A 17 54.57 -10.45 27.91
N LEU A 18 54.76 -9.49 27.02
CA LEU A 18 55.63 -9.58 25.83
C LEU A 18 56.75 -8.53 25.85
N ALA A 19 57.11 -8.02 27.05
CA ALA A 19 58.25 -7.13 27.20
C ALA A 19 59.57 -7.91 27.29
N GLU A 20 59.85 -8.68 26.28
CA GLU A 20 61.24 -9.00 25.93
C GLU A 20 61.57 -8.37 24.58
N ALA A 21 62.59 -7.51 24.63
CA ALA A 21 63.14 -6.66 23.59
C ALA A 21 63.03 -7.22 22.16
N GLN A 22 62.01 -6.86 21.40
CA GLN A 22 62.04 -6.95 19.95
C GLN A 22 61.37 -5.75 19.27
N ASN A 23 62.27 -4.90 18.77
CA ASN A 23 62.05 -3.91 17.69
C ASN A 23 60.79 -3.05 17.80
N THR A 24 60.91 -1.89 18.46
CA THR A 24 59.94 -0.79 18.35
C THR A 24 59.54 -0.50 16.94
N GLU A 25 60.44 -0.58 15.95
CA GLU A 25 60.14 -0.41 14.53
C GLU A 25 59.15 -1.43 13.96
N GLN A 26 59.23 -2.71 14.40
CA GLN A 26 58.27 -3.74 13.96
C GLN A 26 56.89 -3.54 14.61
N LEU A 27 56.85 -3.00 15.83
CA LEU A 27 55.62 -2.70 16.53
C LEU A 27 54.93 -1.48 15.89
N ASP A 28 55.68 -0.44 15.57
CA ASP A 28 55.19 0.76 14.89
C ASP A 28 54.68 0.43 13.47
N ALA A 29 55.40 -0.37 12.72
CA ALA A 29 54.95 -0.83 11.39
C ALA A 29 53.65 -1.68 11.46
N ARG A 30 53.47 -2.48 12.54
CA ARG A 30 52.20 -3.22 12.76
C ARG A 30 51.08 -2.29 13.20
N ILE A 31 51.34 -1.29 14.00
CA ILE A 31 50.36 -0.26 14.39
C ILE A 31 49.89 0.52 13.16
N ASP A 32 50.81 0.94 12.32
CA ASP A 32 50.50 1.66 11.07
C ASP A 32 49.68 0.78 10.09
N SER A 33 50.07 -0.51 9.93
CA SER A 33 49.30 -1.45 9.11
C SER A 33 47.89 -1.69 9.64
N LEU A 34 47.71 -1.84 10.96
CA LEU A 34 46.41 -1.96 11.61
C LEU A 34 45.57 -0.70 11.48
N ALA A 35 46.21 0.48 11.58
CA ALA A 35 45.54 1.75 11.37
C ALA A 35 45.03 1.89 9.92
N GLU A 36 45.82 1.46 8.94
CA GLU A 36 45.43 1.49 7.53
C GLU A 36 44.32 0.48 7.20
N GLU A 37 44.39 -0.74 7.74
CA GLU A 37 43.31 -1.74 7.65
C GLU A 37 42.03 -1.23 8.31
N THR A 38 42.14 -0.64 9.48
CA THR A 38 40.99 -0.06 10.21
C THR A 38 40.35 1.09 9.43
N ALA A 39 41.16 1.96 8.83
CA ALA A 39 40.68 3.04 7.99
C ALA A 39 39.99 2.53 6.70
N THR A 40 40.53 1.44 6.15
CA THR A 40 39.94 0.78 4.96
C THR A 40 38.61 0.09 5.30
N LEU A 41 38.56 -0.62 6.42
CA LEU A 41 37.31 -1.24 6.93
C LEU A 41 36.27 -0.17 7.24
N ASP A 42 36.64 0.94 7.84
CA ASP A 42 35.73 2.05 8.16
C ASP A 42 35.12 2.66 6.87
N LYS A 43 35.93 2.83 5.82
CA LYS A 43 35.43 3.25 4.49
C LYS A 43 34.44 2.25 3.90
N ILE A 44 34.73 0.96 3.97
CA ILE A 44 33.84 -0.09 3.49
C ILE A 44 32.53 -0.09 4.27
N VAL A 45 32.58 -0.07 5.60
CA VAL A 45 31.40 -0.05 6.47
C VAL A 45 30.56 1.21 6.24
N LYS A 46 31.17 2.37 6.10
CA LYS A 46 30.50 3.62 5.73
C LYS A 46 29.87 3.55 4.34
N GLY A 47 30.51 2.89 3.39
CA GLY A 47 29.96 2.61 2.07
C GLY A 47 28.72 1.73 2.14
N LEU A 48 28.83 0.59 2.82
CA LEU A 48 27.75 -0.38 2.97
C LEU A 48 26.56 0.17 3.78
N SER A 49 26.79 1.05 4.74
CA SER A 49 25.72 1.67 5.56
C SER A 49 24.75 2.54 4.76
N LYS A 50 25.13 2.95 3.54
CA LYS A 50 24.25 3.66 2.61
C LYS A 50 23.23 2.75 1.95
N PHE A 51 23.46 1.45 1.94
CA PHE A 51 22.57 0.44 1.38
C PHE A 51 21.74 -0.21 2.48
N LYS A 52 20.47 -0.41 2.18
CA LYS A 52 19.56 -1.19 3.01
C LYS A 52 18.87 -2.23 2.15
N VAL A 53 18.96 -3.47 2.54
CA VAL A 53 18.23 -4.58 1.93
C VAL A 53 17.16 -5.05 2.91
N SER A 54 15.96 -5.28 2.40
CA SER A 54 14.87 -5.83 3.19
C SER A 54 14.02 -6.75 2.32
N ALA A 55 13.54 -7.83 2.91
CA ALA A 55 12.69 -8.77 2.19
C ALA A 55 11.62 -9.37 3.12
N TYR A 56 10.57 -9.91 2.50
CA TYR A 56 9.60 -10.75 3.19
C TYR A 56 8.90 -11.69 2.22
N ILE A 57 8.43 -12.82 2.75
CA ILE A 57 7.65 -13.82 2.03
C ILE A 57 6.35 -14.07 2.80
N GLN A 58 5.24 -14.17 2.08
CA GLN A 58 3.92 -14.48 2.61
C GLN A 58 3.37 -15.73 1.91
N GLY A 59 3.43 -16.87 2.60
CA GLY A 59 2.67 -18.07 2.23
C GLY A 59 1.25 -17.96 2.77
N GLN A 60 0.26 -18.38 2.01
CA GLN A 60 -1.15 -18.20 2.33
C GLN A 60 -1.97 -19.41 1.96
N TYR A 61 -2.82 -19.83 2.89
CA TYR A 61 -3.95 -20.73 2.67
C TYR A 61 -5.25 -19.91 2.72
N GLN A 62 -6.15 -20.16 1.78
CA GLN A 62 -7.49 -19.57 1.80
C GLN A 62 -8.55 -20.65 1.57
N TYR A 63 -9.65 -20.53 2.29
CA TYR A 63 -10.91 -21.23 2.02
C TYR A 63 -11.98 -20.19 1.73
N GLY A 64 -12.66 -20.33 0.63
CA GLY A 64 -13.76 -19.47 0.21
C GLY A 64 -15.05 -20.27 0.04
N GLN A 65 -16.17 -19.63 0.30
CA GLN A 65 -17.47 -20.13 -0.11
C GLN A 65 -17.61 -20.12 -1.65
N GLU A 66 -18.66 -20.71 -2.18
CA GLU A 66 -18.86 -21.01 -3.62
C GLU A 66 -18.68 -19.81 -4.57
N ASP A 67 -19.07 -18.60 -4.13
CA ASP A 67 -18.95 -17.36 -4.91
C ASP A 67 -17.70 -16.56 -4.63
N ALA A 68 -16.85 -17.02 -3.71
CA ALA A 68 -15.68 -16.26 -3.26
C ALA A 68 -14.64 -16.07 -4.36
N THR A 69 -13.87 -14.99 -4.24
CA THR A 69 -12.67 -14.73 -5.05
C THR A 69 -11.44 -14.75 -4.15
N LEU A 70 -10.61 -15.78 -4.29
CA LEU A 70 -9.40 -15.93 -3.51
C LEU A 70 -8.25 -15.11 -4.13
N LYS A 71 -7.22 -14.84 -3.32
CA LYS A 71 -6.05 -14.04 -3.71
C LYS A 71 -4.85 -14.90 -4.12
N VAL A 72 -4.94 -16.21 -3.93
CA VAL A 72 -3.93 -17.21 -4.34
C VAL A 72 -4.63 -18.33 -5.10
N GLY A 73 -3.92 -18.93 -6.06
CA GLY A 73 -4.48 -19.94 -6.96
C GLY A 73 -5.59 -19.41 -7.86
N ASP A 74 -6.18 -20.29 -8.63
CA ASP A 74 -7.30 -20.01 -9.53
C ASP A 74 -8.53 -20.83 -9.16
N LYS A 75 -9.73 -20.39 -9.60
CA LYS A 75 -10.97 -21.12 -9.44
C LYS A 75 -11.20 -22.04 -10.64
N ASN A 76 -11.54 -23.31 -10.39
CA ASN A 76 -11.97 -24.24 -11.43
C ASN A 76 -13.39 -23.92 -11.89
N GLU A 77 -13.70 -24.23 -13.15
CA GLU A 77 -15.02 -23.98 -13.75
C GLU A 77 -16.17 -24.76 -13.10
N HIS A 78 -15.86 -25.86 -12.42
CA HIS A 78 -16.85 -26.79 -11.83
C HIS A 78 -16.96 -26.71 -10.30
N GLU A 79 -16.49 -25.63 -9.68
CA GLU A 79 -16.59 -25.48 -8.22
C GLU A 79 -17.96 -24.86 -7.86
N ASP A 80 -18.89 -25.74 -7.51
CA ASP A 80 -20.25 -25.42 -7.05
C ASP A 80 -20.40 -25.37 -5.53
N LYS A 81 -19.29 -25.56 -4.80
CA LYS A 81 -19.19 -25.58 -3.34
C LYS A 81 -18.01 -24.76 -2.86
N GLY A 82 -17.88 -24.59 -1.55
CA GLY A 82 -16.69 -23.97 -0.98
C GLY A 82 -15.39 -24.69 -1.39
N PHE A 83 -14.36 -23.93 -1.64
CA PHE A 83 -13.08 -24.41 -2.16
C PHE A 83 -11.90 -23.79 -1.45
N ASN A 84 -10.73 -24.38 -1.56
CA ASN A 84 -9.52 -23.86 -0.91
C ASN A 84 -8.34 -23.78 -1.90
N ARG A 85 -7.40 -22.90 -1.58
CA ARG A 85 -6.16 -22.71 -2.33
C ARG A 85 -5.00 -22.42 -1.38
N ILE A 86 -3.82 -22.81 -1.81
CA ILE A 86 -2.56 -22.46 -1.15
C ILE A 86 -1.63 -21.81 -2.20
N GLY A 87 -0.86 -20.82 -1.79
CA GLY A 87 0.08 -20.17 -2.70
C GLY A 87 0.97 -19.15 -2.01
N ILE A 88 1.90 -18.60 -2.77
CA ILE A 88 2.72 -17.46 -2.35
C ILE A 88 1.99 -16.18 -2.71
N ARG A 89 1.48 -15.51 -1.69
CA ARG A 89 0.76 -14.23 -1.89
C ARG A 89 1.68 -13.10 -2.30
N ARG A 90 2.85 -13.02 -1.65
CA ARG A 90 3.90 -12.01 -1.94
C ARG A 90 5.26 -12.53 -1.50
N GLY A 91 6.25 -12.40 -2.37
CA GLY A 91 7.66 -12.43 -2.02
C GLY A 91 8.27 -11.11 -2.47
N ARG A 92 8.71 -10.23 -1.56
CA ARG A 92 9.26 -8.92 -1.90
C ARG A 92 10.70 -8.80 -1.46
N LEU A 93 11.53 -8.25 -2.35
CA LEU A 93 12.91 -7.88 -2.09
C LEU A 93 13.08 -6.41 -2.45
N LYS A 94 13.59 -5.61 -1.52
CA LYS A 94 13.80 -4.17 -1.70
C LYS A 94 15.24 -3.81 -1.40
N PHE A 95 15.86 -3.09 -2.33
CA PHE A 95 17.13 -2.41 -2.19
C PHE A 95 16.88 -0.92 -2.08
N GLU A 96 17.46 -0.29 -1.08
CA GLU A 96 17.38 1.16 -0.87
C GLU A 96 18.80 1.71 -0.76
N TYR A 97 19.05 2.84 -1.40
CA TYR A 97 20.28 3.62 -1.28
C TYR A 97 19.98 4.99 -0.71
N ASN A 98 20.80 5.46 0.22
CA ASN A 98 20.66 6.77 0.84
C ASN A 98 22.04 7.27 1.30
N ASP A 99 22.56 8.31 0.64
CA ASP A 99 23.83 8.97 1.01
C ASP A 99 23.62 10.26 1.80
N GLY A 100 22.37 10.52 2.19
CA GLY A 100 21.97 11.71 2.93
C GLY A 100 21.37 12.81 2.03
N LEU A 101 21.82 12.98 0.79
CA LEU A 101 21.22 13.88 -0.20
C LEU A 101 20.44 13.09 -1.26
N GLY A 102 21.07 12.14 -1.89
CA GLY A 102 20.44 11.26 -2.88
C GLY A 102 19.76 10.06 -2.21
N THR A 103 18.62 9.67 -2.76
CA THR A 103 17.91 8.44 -2.38
C THR A 103 17.50 7.68 -3.62
N GLY A 104 17.40 6.36 -3.50
CA GLY A 104 16.85 5.52 -4.55
C GLY A 104 16.35 4.20 -3.99
N ALA A 105 15.42 3.57 -4.68
CA ALA A 105 14.95 2.25 -4.32
C ALA A 105 14.58 1.43 -5.54
N VAL A 106 14.86 0.14 -5.44
CA VAL A 106 14.36 -0.88 -6.36
C VAL A 106 13.66 -1.95 -5.53
N GLN A 107 12.40 -2.25 -5.82
CA GLN A 107 11.65 -3.33 -5.19
C GLN A 107 11.06 -4.26 -6.24
N ILE A 108 11.26 -5.55 -6.03
CA ILE A 108 10.73 -6.63 -6.86
C ILE A 108 9.71 -7.41 -6.02
N GLU A 109 8.61 -7.81 -6.64
CA GLU A 109 7.61 -8.74 -6.08
C GLU A 109 7.53 -9.98 -6.97
N ALA A 110 7.60 -11.15 -6.34
CA ALA A 110 7.32 -12.45 -6.95
C ALA A 110 6.12 -13.09 -6.25
N ASN A 111 5.22 -13.67 -7.01
CA ASN A 111 4.05 -14.41 -6.53
C ASN A 111 3.66 -15.50 -7.55
N ASP A 112 2.53 -16.17 -7.35
CA ASP A 112 1.99 -17.20 -8.23
C ASP A 112 1.65 -16.73 -9.67
N LYS A 113 1.57 -15.41 -9.89
CA LYS A 113 1.29 -14.79 -11.21
C LYS A 113 2.54 -14.35 -11.96
N GLY A 114 3.71 -14.40 -11.32
CA GLY A 114 4.99 -14.01 -11.92
C GLY A 114 5.77 -12.99 -11.10
N VAL A 115 6.66 -12.28 -11.77
CA VAL A 115 7.55 -11.28 -11.19
C VAL A 115 7.24 -9.91 -11.74
N SER A 116 7.17 -8.91 -10.87
CA SER A 116 6.91 -7.52 -11.24
C SER A 116 7.75 -6.54 -10.41
N PHE A 117 8.03 -5.36 -10.98
CA PHE A 117 8.60 -4.26 -10.22
C PHE A 117 7.51 -3.57 -9.40
N ARG A 118 7.90 -3.07 -8.23
CA ARG A 118 7.03 -2.27 -7.34
C ARG A 118 7.57 -0.86 -7.18
N ASP A 119 8.60 -0.68 -6.38
CA ASP A 119 9.27 0.62 -6.25
C ASP A 119 10.43 0.66 -7.25
N LEU A 120 10.52 1.73 -8.02
CA LEU A 120 11.65 2.02 -8.89
C LEU A 120 11.76 3.54 -9.01
N TYR A 121 12.47 4.17 -8.09
CA TYR A 121 12.55 5.63 -8.02
C TYR A 121 13.92 6.13 -7.59
N ILE A 122 14.15 7.39 -7.92
CA ILE A 122 15.25 8.21 -7.41
C ILE A 122 14.66 9.43 -6.69
N GLY A 123 15.41 10.02 -5.78
CA GLY A 123 14.99 11.21 -5.06
C GLY A 123 16.15 12.04 -4.58
N ILE A 124 15.92 13.33 -4.43
CA ILE A 124 16.86 14.30 -3.90
C ILE A 124 16.20 14.99 -2.71
N LYS A 125 16.87 14.96 -1.56
CA LYS A 125 16.46 15.64 -0.34
C LYS A 125 17.00 17.07 -0.33
N ASP A 126 16.31 17.96 0.39
CA ASP A 126 16.86 19.28 0.65
C ASP A 126 18.17 19.18 1.46
N PRO A 127 19.19 19.99 1.12
CA PRO A 127 20.50 19.86 1.76
C PRO A 127 20.55 20.36 3.20
N TRP A 128 19.58 21.19 3.61
CA TRP A 128 19.61 21.87 4.91
C TRP A 128 18.96 21.03 6.01
N THR A 129 17.74 20.56 5.78
CA THR A 129 16.97 19.81 6.79
C THR A 129 16.91 18.31 6.49
N LYS A 130 17.12 17.93 5.23
CA LYS A 130 16.95 16.56 4.68
C LYS A 130 15.55 15.97 4.92
N ARG A 131 14.57 16.86 5.15
CA ARG A 131 13.18 16.49 5.44
C ARG A 131 12.24 16.67 4.27
N SER A 132 12.53 17.60 3.38
CA SER A 132 11.83 17.78 2.11
C SER A 132 12.55 17.00 1.02
N GLN A 133 11.82 16.53 0.01
CA GLN A 133 12.36 15.66 -1.02
C GLN A 133 11.59 15.81 -2.33
N LEU A 134 12.32 15.83 -3.44
CA LEU A 134 11.76 15.61 -4.77
C LEU A 134 12.04 14.16 -5.16
N MET A 135 11.03 13.45 -5.62
CA MET A 135 11.12 12.05 -6.08
C MET A 135 10.61 11.94 -7.52
N ALA A 136 11.20 11.03 -8.30
CA ALA A 136 10.74 10.67 -9.64
C ALA A 136 10.90 9.16 -9.88
N GLY A 137 9.93 8.57 -10.56
CA GLY A 137 9.88 7.14 -10.85
C GLY A 137 8.57 6.50 -10.43
N VAL A 138 8.60 5.20 -10.10
CA VAL A 138 7.44 4.42 -9.66
C VAL A 138 7.48 4.28 -8.13
N PHE A 139 6.48 4.82 -7.45
CA PHE A 139 6.36 4.79 -5.98
C PHE A 139 4.90 4.96 -5.54
N ASN A 140 4.63 4.80 -4.23
CA ASN A 140 3.27 4.94 -3.70
C ASN A 140 2.66 6.30 -4.00
N ARG A 141 1.43 6.31 -4.50
CA ARG A 141 0.64 7.55 -4.67
C ARG A 141 0.37 8.22 -3.32
N PRO A 142 0.51 9.55 -3.20
CA PRO A 142 0.28 10.27 -1.95
C PRO A 142 -1.22 10.51 -1.71
N PHE A 143 -1.96 9.44 -1.39
CA PHE A 143 -3.39 9.54 -1.09
C PHE A 143 -3.73 8.63 0.09
N GLY A 144 -4.41 9.18 1.09
CA GLY A 144 -4.77 8.49 2.31
C GLY A 144 -3.56 7.98 3.12
N HIS A 145 -3.83 7.16 4.10
CA HIS A 145 -2.81 6.52 4.94
C HIS A 145 -2.50 5.09 4.48
N GLU A 146 -3.54 4.31 4.11
CA GLU A 146 -3.38 2.88 3.87
C GLU A 146 -2.49 2.56 2.67
N ILE A 147 -2.47 3.40 1.63
CA ILE A 147 -1.60 3.24 0.46
C ILE A 147 -0.13 3.25 0.88
N GLY A 148 0.27 4.18 1.75
CA GLY A 148 1.63 4.28 2.28
C GLY A 148 2.00 3.22 3.31
N TYR A 149 1.02 2.53 3.88
CA TYR A 149 1.25 1.53 4.92
C TYR A 149 1.82 0.24 4.34
N SER A 150 2.91 -0.26 4.93
CA SER A 150 3.60 -1.44 4.41
C SER A 150 2.72 -2.68 4.42
N THR A 151 2.66 -3.41 3.31
CA THR A 151 1.93 -4.69 3.24
C THR A 151 2.50 -5.78 4.15
N SER A 152 3.79 -5.69 4.54
CA SER A 152 4.33 -6.56 5.59
C SER A 152 3.86 -6.18 6.99
N GLY A 153 3.28 -5.00 7.16
CA GLY A 153 2.70 -4.50 8.41
C GLY A 153 1.20 -4.75 8.54
N LEU A 154 0.48 -4.92 7.42
CA LEU A 154 -0.98 -5.06 7.42
C LEU A 154 -1.44 -6.15 8.38
N GLU A 155 -2.44 -5.81 9.18
CA GLU A 155 -3.04 -6.71 10.17
C GLU A 155 -4.23 -7.50 9.58
N SER A 156 -4.90 -6.99 8.54
CA SER A 156 -5.79 -7.77 7.67
C SER A 156 -4.99 -8.41 6.51
N PRO A 157 -5.48 -9.48 5.89
CA PRO A 157 -4.82 -10.07 4.73
C PRO A 157 -4.66 -9.10 3.58
N GLU A 158 -5.69 -8.31 3.31
CA GLU A 158 -5.70 -7.38 2.18
C GLU A 158 -6.16 -5.99 2.63
N ARG A 159 -5.83 -4.97 1.82
CA ARG A 159 -6.32 -3.60 1.98
C ARG A 159 -7.84 -3.51 1.85
N ALA A 160 -8.41 -2.39 2.24
CA ALA A 160 -9.82 -2.10 2.02
C ALA A 160 -10.19 -2.17 0.53
N THR A 161 -11.42 -2.58 0.25
CA THR A 161 -11.94 -2.81 -1.11
C THR A 161 -11.78 -1.57 -1.99
N ILE A 162 -12.12 -0.40 -1.47
CA ILE A 162 -12.00 0.86 -2.22
C ILE A 162 -10.55 1.16 -2.62
N ILE A 163 -9.58 0.86 -1.75
CA ILE A 163 -8.16 1.06 -2.04
C ILE A 163 -7.69 0.07 -3.13
N GLN A 164 -8.11 -1.20 -3.05
CA GLN A 164 -7.79 -2.19 -4.08
C GLN A 164 -8.37 -1.85 -5.46
N TYR A 165 -9.52 -1.16 -5.49
CA TYR A 165 -10.23 -0.83 -6.73
C TYR A 165 -9.71 0.44 -7.39
N PHE A 166 -9.40 1.48 -6.61
CA PHE A 166 -9.05 2.79 -7.18
C PHE A 166 -7.54 3.05 -7.22
N PHE A 167 -6.81 2.35 -6.37
CA PHE A 167 -5.36 2.45 -6.32
C PHE A 167 -4.70 1.07 -6.52
N PRO A 168 -5.00 0.37 -7.65
CA PRO A 168 -4.40 -0.92 -7.91
C PRO A 168 -2.88 -0.79 -7.85
N ASP A 169 -2.22 -1.81 -7.29
CA ASP A 169 -0.78 -1.84 -7.03
C ASP A 169 -0.24 -0.74 -6.10
N GLU A 170 -1.07 0.19 -5.62
CA GLU A 170 -0.78 1.36 -4.76
C GLU A 170 0.16 2.40 -5.38
N ARG A 171 0.94 2.03 -6.38
CA ARG A 171 2.00 2.83 -7.02
C ARG A 171 1.55 3.45 -8.32
N ASP A 172 2.35 4.43 -8.75
CA ASP A 172 2.21 5.02 -10.06
C ASP A 172 3.55 5.61 -10.51
N LEU A 173 3.74 5.74 -11.81
CA LEU A 173 4.86 6.47 -12.38
C LEU A 173 4.60 7.97 -12.26
N GLY A 174 5.53 8.72 -11.68
CA GLY A 174 5.34 10.16 -11.52
C GLY A 174 6.52 10.89 -10.91
N ALA A 175 6.27 12.16 -10.62
CA ALA A 175 7.16 13.01 -9.85
C ALA A 175 6.39 13.66 -8.70
N MET A 176 6.98 13.67 -7.51
CA MET A 176 6.35 14.16 -6.28
C MET A 176 7.30 15.00 -5.46
N LEU A 177 6.82 16.14 -4.99
CA LEU A 177 7.45 16.96 -3.98
C LEU A 177 6.85 16.66 -2.61
N THR A 178 7.71 16.31 -1.66
CA THR A 178 7.38 16.24 -0.23
C THR A 178 7.95 17.47 0.47
N LEU A 179 7.13 18.19 1.21
CA LEU A 179 7.53 19.32 2.04
C LEU A 179 7.30 19.00 3.51
N ARG A 180 8.34 19.21 4.33
CA ARG A 180 8.28 19.12 5.80
C ARG A 180 9.09 20.25 6.42
N ALA A 181 8.52 20.94 7.39
CA ALA A 181 9.26 21.91 8.20
C ALA A 181 10.31 21.21 9.10
N LYS A 182 11.25 21.99 9.65
CA LYS A 182 12.20 21.50 10.66
C LYS A 182 11.44 20.84 11.82
N LYS A 183 12.02 19.81 12.42
CA LYS A 183 11.37 19.04 13.50
C LYS A 183 11.00 19.92 14.69
N GLU A 184 11.84 20.89 14.98
CA GLU A 184 11.69 21.85 16.09
C GLU A 184 10.70 22.98 15.80
N SER A 185 10.28 23.11 14.52
CA SER A 185 9.29 24.12 14.13
C SER A 185 7.91 23.78 14.69
N PRO A 186 7.09 24.77 15.03
CA PRO A 186 5.68 24.57 15.38
C PRO A 186 4.89 23.78 14.29
N LEU A 187 5.34 23.84 13.04
CA LEU A 187 4.75 23.10 11.90
C LEU A 187 5.47 21.79 11.61
N GLY A 188 6.42 21.36 12.45
CA GLY A 188 7.24 20.16 12.24
C GLY A 188 6.45 18.85 12.17
N PHE A 189 5.21 18.86 12.64
CA PHE A 189 4.28 17.73 12.57
C PHE A 189 3.51 17.63 11.23
N LEU A 190 3.57 18.67 10.39
CA LEU A 190 2.90 18.70 9.08
C LEU A 190 3.78 18.10 7.98
N ARG A 191 3.12 17.46 7.03
CA ARG A 191 3.69 16.97 5.78
C ARG A 191 2.75 17.28 4.62
N LEU A 192 3.29 17.89 3.58
CA LEU A 192 2.60 18.07 2.30
C LEU A 192 3.31 17.22 1.24
N ASP A 193 2.56 16.34 0.61
CA ASP A 193 2.98 15.61 -0.59
C ASP A 193 2.12 16.10 -1.76
N ALA A 194 2.74 16.45 -2.88
CA ALA A 194 2.04 16.87 -4.09
C ALA A 194 2.82 16.40 -5.32
N GLY A 195 2.14 15.77 -6.27
CA GLY A 195 2.81 15.20 -7.43
C GLY A 195 1.93 15.07 -8.67
N LEU A 196 2.60 14.85 -9.79
CA LEU A 196 2.00 14.56 -11.09
C LEU A 196 2.34 13.11 -11.46
N PHE A 197 1.34 12.36 -11.85
CA PHE A 197 1.41 10.92 -12.09
C PHE A 197 0.86 10.56 -13.47
N ALA A 198 1.33 9.45 -14.04
CA ALA A 198 0.82 8.92 -15.31
C ALA A 198 -0.64 8.47 -15.22
N GLY A 199 -1.09 8.02 -14.04
CA GLY A 199 -2.45 7.55 -13.84
C GLY A 199 -2.67 6.10 -14.26
N ASN A 200 -1.64 5.38 -14.68
CA ASN A 200 -1.70 4.00 -15.17
C ASN A 200 -1.11 2.96 -14.20
N SER A 201 -0.95 3.31 -12.91
CA SER A 201 -0.33 2.46 -11.92
C SER A 201 1.13 2.12 -12.30
N ILE A 202 1.55 0.85 -12.17
CA ILE A 202 2.89 0.38 -12.56
C ILE A 202 3.03 0.05 -14.05
N ASN A 203 1.98 0.26 -14.83
CA ASN A 203 1.96 -0.04 -16.25
C ASN A 203 2.55 1.10 -17.07
N ARG A 204 2.77 0.84 -18.36
CA ARG A 204 3.28 1.86 -19.29
C ARG A 204 2.30 3.02 -19.40
N GLU A 205 2.83 4.20 -19.52
CA GLU A 205 2.03 5.37 -19.87
C GLU A 205 1.50 5.24 -21.30
N THR A 206 0.22 5.53 -21.48
CA THR A 206 -0.48 5.36 -22.76
C THR A 206 -1.04 6.65 -23.33
N ASP A 207 -1.02 7.74 -22.53
CA ASP A 207 -1.55 9.03 -22.98
C ASP A 207 -0.72 10.21 -22.44
N SER A 208 -1.05 11.43 -22.90
CA SER A 208 -0.31 12.65 -22.53
C SER A 208 -0.84 13.35 -21.27
N ARG A 209 -1.96 12.88 -20.70
CA ARG A 209 -2.53 13.47 -19.49
C ARG A 209 -1.76 13.04 -18.25
N LYS A 210 -1.58 13.99 -17.32
CA LYS A 210 -1.04 13.69 -15.99
C LYS A 210 -2.09 13.95 -14.95
N ASP A 211 -2.15 13.06 -13.97
CA ASP A 211 -3.03 13.17 -12.83
C ASP A 211 -2.33 13.88 -11.69
N PHE A 212 -2.99 14.83 -11.06
CA PHE A 212 -2.52 15.47 -9.85
C PHE A 212 -3.01 14.71 -8.63
N ILE A 213 -2.09 14.39 -7.71
CA ILE A 213 -2.41 13.80 -6.41
C ILE A 213 -1.67 14.58 -5.33
N GLY A 214 -2.41 14.99 -4.30
CA GLY A 214 -1.84 15.68 -3.15
C GLY A 214 -2.43 15.22 -1.83
N ARG A 215 -1.60 15.24 -0.76
CA ARG A 215 -2.02 14.94 0.61
C ARG A 215 -1.35 15.90 1.59
N LEU A 216 -2.17 16.56 2.38
CA LEU A 216 -1.73 17.28 3.56
C LEU A 216 -1.97 16.37 4.77
N GLY A 217 -0.91 15.96 5.43
CA GLY A 217 -0.95 15.09 6.60
C GLY A 217 -0.33 15.76 7.82
N ALA A 218 -0.78 15.30 8.98
CA ALA A 218 -0.23 15.67 10.28
C ALA A 218 0.01 14.40 11.08
N ASP A 219 1.14 14.31 11.78
CA ASP A 219 1.45 13.22 12.68
C ASP A 219 2.23 13.73 13.91
N LYS A 220 1.84 13.26 15.11
CA LYS A 220 2.51 13.67 16.34
C LYS A 220 2.43 12.59 17.42
N GLU A 221 3.48 12.46 18.18
CA GLU A 221 3.53 11.66 19.41
C GLU A 221 2.90 12.45 20.58
N ILE A 222 2.22 11.73 21.47
CA ILE A 222 1.58 12.28 22.67
C ILE A 222 2.28 11.66 23.88
N GLY A 223 3.31 12.35 24.38
CA GLY A 223 4.15 11.80 25.43
C GLY A 223 4.70 10.42 25.06
N ASN A 224 4.74 9.52 26.04
CA ASN A 224 5.22 8.14 25.86
C ASN A 224 4.07 7.13 25.66
N TRP A 225 2.82 7.59 25.67
CA TRP A 225 1.66 6.70 25.72
C TRP A 225 0.86 6.65 24.43
N GLY A 226 1.05 7.58 23.51
CA GLY A 226 0.25 7.59 22.31
C GLY A 226 0.86 8.33 21.11
N LYS A 227 0.24 8.14 19.97
CA LYS A 227 0.50 8.88 18.74
C LYS A 227 -0.77 9.03 17.95
N TRP A 228 -0.90 10.11 17.21
CA TRP A 228 -1.99 10.33 16.28
C TRP A 228 -1.47 10.78 14.92
N GLY A 229 -2.26 10.55 13.91
CA GLY A 229 -2.07 11.07 12.57
C GLY A 229 -3.42 11.35 11.93
N ALA A 230 -3.45 12.31 11.02
CA ALA A 230 -4.61 12.62 10.19
C ALA A 230 -4.17 13.20 8.85
N GLY A 231 -5.03 13.14 7.85
CA GLY A 231 -4.73 13.71 6.56
C GLY A 231 -5.96 13.99 5.71
N VAL A 232 -5.77 14.93 4.79
CA VAL A 232 -6.72 15.25 3.72
C VAL A 232 -6.00 15.01 2.40
N SER A 233 -6.66 14.33 1.49
CA SER A 233 -6.11 13.97 0.18
C SER A 233 -7.02 14.44 -0.94
N TYR A 234 -6.42 14.84 -2.05
CA TYR A 234 -7.12 15.24 -3.26
C TYR A 234 -6.49 14.57 -4.49
N TYR A 235 -7.33 14.03 -5.35
CA TYR A 235 -6.97 13.43 -6.61
C TYR A 235 -7.75 14.12 -7.73
N ASN A 236 -7.05 14.62 -8.74
CA ASN A 236 -7.66 15.18 -9.95
C ASN A 236 -6.97 14.61 -11.17
N GLY A 237 -7.70 13.80 -11.91
CA GLY A 237 -7.18 13.11 -13.08
C GLY A 237 -8.23 12.87 -14.16
N GLY A 238 -7.91 12.00 -15.08
CA GLY A 238 -8.84 11.61 -16.13
C GLY A 238 -8.48 10.28 -16.77
N VAL A 239 -9.50 9.57 -17.20
CA VAL A 239 -9.37 8.33 -17.95
C VAL A 239 -9.57 8.62 -19.43
N TYR A 240 -8.64 8.17 -20.26
CA TYR A 240 -8.74 8.27 -21.72
C TYR A 240 -10.02 7.62 -22.22
N ASN A 241 -10.78 8.33 -23.06
CA ASN A 241 -11.97 7.81 -23.69
C ASN A 241 -11.65 7.34 -25.12
N PRO A 242 -11.69 6.03 -25.41
CA PRO A 242 -11.36 5.49 -26.71
C PRO A 242 -12.50 5.61 -27.74
N THR A 243 -13.67 6.09 -27.31
CA THR A 243 -14.86 6.26 -28.13
C THR A 243 -15.28 7.73 -28.24
N THR A 244 -16.21 8.05 -29.13
CA THR A 244 -16.81 9.39 -29.20
C THR A 244 -17.87 9.61 -28.12
N THR A 245 -18.33 8.54 -27.48
CA THR A 245 -19.40 8.57 -26.48
C THR A 245 -18.90 8.04 -25.13
N ALA A 246 -19.59 8.45 -24.07
CA ALA A 246 -19.43 7.93 -22.73
C ALA A 246 -20.78 7.98 -22.02
N TYR A 247 -20.89 7.38 -20.86
CA TYR A 247 -22.12 7.32 -20.08
C TYR A 247 -21.95 8.08 -18.77
N GLU A 248 -22.94 8.95 -18.46
CA GLU A 248 -23.02 9.67 -17.20
C GLU A 248 -24.38 9.43 -16.53
N MET A 249 -24.44 9.50 -15.22
CA MET A 249 -25.68 9.30 -14.45
C MET A 249 -26.63 10.49 -14.62
N ASP A 250 -27.82 10.20 -15.11
CA ASP A 250 -28.99 11.09 -15.11
C ASP A 250 -30.14 10.44 -14.32
N GLY A 251 -30.42 10.96 -13.12
CA GLY A 251 -31.33 10.30 -12.20
C GLY A 251 -30.85 8.88 -11.86
N LYS A 252 -31.63 7.87 -12.24
CA LYS A 252 -31.38 6.44 -11.92
C LYS A 252 -30.94 5.61 -13.12
N ARG A 253 -30.47 6.24 -14.18
CA ARG A 253 -29.98 5.56 -15.37
C ARG A 253 -28.71 6.22 -15.90
N PHE A 254 -27.97 5.48 -16.66
CA PHE A 254 -26.91 6.06 -17.47
C PHE A 254 -27.51 6.60 -18.78
N ILE A 255 -27.11 7.79 -19.16
CA ILE A 255 -27.38 8.37 -20.47
C ILE A 255 -26.08 8.46 -21.27
N GLU A 256 -26.21 8.25 -22.57
CA GLU A 256 -25.10 8.46 -23.49
C GLU A 256 -24.81 9.95 -23.65
N VAL A 257 -23.52 10.29 -23.57
CA VAL A 257 -23.02 11.66 -23.69
C VAL A 257 -22.03 11.73 -24.83
N ASP A 258 -22.28 12.58 -25.80
CA ASP A 258 -21.32 12.86 -26.87
C ASP A 258 -20.10 13.57 -26.31
N LYS A 259 -18.91 13.03 -26.49
CA LYS A 259 -17.63 13.62 -26.11
C LYS A 259 -16.92 14.31 -27.29
N GLY A 260 -17.59 14.39 -28.45
CA GLY A 260 -17.16 15.11 -29.64
C GLY A 260 -16.11 14.37 -30.46
N LYS A 261 -15.16 13.71 -29.85
CA LYS A 261 -14.11 12.93 -30.54
C LYS A 261 -13.44 11.91 -29.63
N THR A 262 -12.87 10.88 -30.24
CA THR A 262 -11.97 9.94 -29.59
C THR A 262 -10.75 10.66 -28.98
N GLY A 263 -10.25 10.18 -27.88
CA GLY A 263 -9.07 10.77 -27.20
C GLY A 263 -9.41 11.88 -26.21
N THR A 264 -10.69 12.09 -25.91
CA THR A 264 -11.10 12.94 -24.78
C THR A 264 -10.90 12.20 -23.46
N TYR A 265 -11.06 12.90 -22.35
CA TYR A 265 -10.88 12.33 -21.03
C TYR A 265 -12.15 12.46 -20.19
N MET A 266 -12.53 11.36 -19.53
CA MET A 266 -13.52 11.42 -18.46
C MET A 266 -12.83 11.74 -17.13
N LYS A 267 -13.32 12.79 -16.45
CA LYS A 267 -12.77 13.26 -15.17
C LYS A 267 -12.94 12.19 -14.10
N ARG A 268 -11.82 11.87 -13.41
CA ARG A 268 -11.81 11.21 -12.11
C ARG A 268 -11.36 12.19 -11.05
N GLU A 269 -12.09 12.25 -9.95
CA GLU A 269 -11.84 13.22 -8.90
C GLU A 269 -12.25 12.64 -7.56
N TYR A 270 -11.30 12.62 -6.61
CA TYR A 270 -11.54 12.09 -5.28
C TYR A 270 -11.11 13.08 -4.21
N ILE A 271 -11.85 13.11 -3.13
CA ILE A 271 -11.46 13.72 -1.86
C ILE A 271 -11.40 12.61 -0.83
N GLY A 272 -10.31 12.55 -0.07
CA GLY A 272 -10.09 11.55 0.98
C GLY A 272 -9.77 12.18 2.32
N LEU A 273 -10.21 11.53 3.39
CA LEU A 273 -9.88 11.85 4.78
C LEU A 273 -9.33 10.60 5.45
N ASP A 274 -8.30 10.74 6.24
CA ASP A 274 -7.74 9.65 7.03
C ASP A 274 -7.41 10.10 8.46
N ALA A 275 -7.55 9.19 9.42
CA ALA A 275 -7.16 9.41 10.81
C ALA A 275 -6.62 8.12 11.43
N GLN A 276 -5.58 8.24 12.23
CA GLN A 276 -4.96 7.15 12.97
C GLN A 276 -4.72 7.58 14.41
N PHE A 277 -4.97 6.67 15.34
CA PHE A 277 -4.67 6.88 16.74
C PHE A 277 -4.17 5.58 17.36
N SER A 278 -3.02 5.62 18.02
CA SER A 278 -2.50 4.49 18.77
C SER A 278 -2.16 4.93 20.18
N PHE A 279 -2.54 4.15 21.17
CA PHE A 279 -2.25 4.43 22.56
C PHE A 279 -1.94 3.16 23.35
N LEU A 280 -1.06 3.30 24.33
CA LEU A 280 -0.66 2.25 25.26
C LEU A 280 -1.56 2.29 26.49
N SER A 281 -2.11 1.14 26.86
CA SER A 281 -2.89 0.93 28.07
C SER A 281 -2.40 -0.30 28.83
N SER A 282 -3.02 -0.62 29.97
CA SER A 282 -2.76 -1.87 30.71
C SER A 282 -3.11 -3.13 29.91
N TRP A 283 -3.98 -3.00 28.91
CA TRP A 283 -4.40 -4.08 28.00
C TRP A 283 -3.45 -4.30 26.83
N GLY A 284 -2.43 -3.46 26.67
CA GLY A 284 -1.53 -3.42 25.53
C GLY A 284 -1.75 -2.19 24.65
N THR A 285 -1.21 -2.22 23.43
CA THR A 285 -1.39 -1.14 22.46
C THR A 285 -2.70 -1.31 21.70
N THR A 286 -3.54 -0.26 21.73
CA THR A 286 -4.72 -0.14 20.88
C THR A 286 -4.40 0.76 19.70
N THR A 287 -4.68 0.30 18.50
CA THR A 287 -4.54 1.12 17.27
C THR A 287 -5.88 1.20 16.55
N LEU A 288 -6.33 2.42 16.33
CA LEU A 288 -7.52 2.76 15.56
C LEU A 288 -7.07 3.43 14.26
N ARG A 289 -7.66 3.03 13.14
CA ARG A 289 -7.45 3.69 11.84
C ARG A 289 -8.79 3.80 11.13
N ALA A 290 -9.04 4.94 10.53
CA ALA A 290 -10.20 5.20 9.68
C ALA A 290 -9.74 5.96 8.44
N GLU A 291 -10.28 5.61 7.30
CA GLU A 291 -10.08 6.33 6.05
C GLU A 291 -11.35 6.28 5.22
N GLY A 292 -11.68 7.37 4.58
CA GLY A 292 -12.83 7.46 3.69
C GLY A 292 -12.51 8.34 2.49
N LEU A 293 -13.08 7.99 1.35
CA LEU A 293 -12.97 8.78 0.13
C LEU A 293 -14.29 8.75 -0.64
N LEU A 294 -14.55 9.83 -1.33
CA LEU A 294 -15.72 10.02 -2.19
C LEU A 294 -15.34 10.82 -3.43
N GLY A 295 -16.19 10.76 -4.44
CA GLY A 295 -15.96 11.49 -5.67
C GLY A 295 -16.63 10.88 -6.89
N THR A 296 -15.97 10.99 -8.04
CA THR A 296 -16.42 10.41 -9.30
C THR A 296 -15.32 9.58 -9.93
N GLN A 297 -15.68 8.38 -10.39
CA GLN A 297 -14.79 7.44 -11.03
C GLN A 297 -15.36 6.96 -12.37
N PRO A 298 -14.67 7.17 -13.49
CA PRO A 298 -14.96 6.47 -14.74
C PRO A 298 -14.52 5.01 -14.62
N GLY A 299 -15.44 4.09 -14.88
CA GLY A 299 -15.20 2.66 -15.03
C GLY A 299 -15.70 2.17 -16.38
N ILE A 300 -15.69 0.87 -16.62
CA ILE A 300 -16.32 0.25 -17.77
C ILE A 300 -17.67 -0.38 -17.36
N ALA A 301 -18.45 -0.86 -18.32
CA ALA A 301 -19.75 -1.48 -18.04
C ALA A 301 -19.65 -2.68 -17.10
N SER A 302 -18.58 -3.48 -17.22
CA SER A 302 -18.36 -4.71 -16.45
C SER A 302 -17.53 -4.53 -15.17
N SER A 303 -16.99 -3.32 -14.90
CA SER A 303 -16.14 -3.08 -13.75
C SER A 303 -16.17 -1.62 -13.30
N SER A 304 -16.38 -1.40 -12.00
CA SER A 304 -16.25 -0.10 -11.35
C SER A 304 -14.81 0.23 -10.93
N ARG A 305 -13.87 -0.68 -11.14
CA ARG A 305 -12.44 -0.44 -10.85
C ARG A 305 -11.88 0.66 -11.74
N SER A 306 -10.83 1.31 -11.26
CA SER A 306 -10.09 2.26 -12.09
C SER A 306 -9.53 1.55 -13.34
N PRO A 307 -9.85 2.02 -14.58
CA PRO A 307 -9.42 1.36 -15.81
C PRO A 307 -7.92 1.44 -16.07
N ASN A 308 -7.20 2.26 -15.31
CA ASN A 308 -5.76 2.43 -15.43
C ASN A 308 -4.92 1.31 -14.82
N SER A 309 -5.53 0.27 -14.28
CA SER A 309 -4.83 -0.91 -13.77
C SER A 309 -4.44 -1.91 -14.86
N GLY A 310 -3.65 -1.48 -15.83
CA GLY A 310 -3.18 -2.30 -16.94
C GLY A 310 -4.00 -2.20 -18.23
N THR A 311 -5.00 -1.34 -18.25
CA THR A 311 -5.85 -1.17 -19.42
C THR A 311 -5.24 -0.12 -20.34
N ARG A 312 -4.90 -0.49 -21.55
CA ARG A 312 -4.52 0.42 -22.63
C ARG A 312 -5.75 0.93 -23.36
N PRO A 313 -5.66 2.06 -24.10
CA PRO A 313 -6.77 2.51 -24.95
C PRO A 313 -7.26 1.44 -25.93
N GLU A 314 -6.36 0.66 -26.51
CA GLU A 314 -6.67 -0.45 -27.40
C GLU A 314 -7.32 -1.65 -26.69
N ASP A 315 -7.16 -1.80 -25.39
CA ASP A 315 -7.80 -2.83 -24.58
C ASP A 315 -9.23 -2.44 -24.17
N LEU A 316 -9.66 -1.21 -24.49
CA LEU A 316 -11.00 -0.67 -24.24
C LEU A 316 -11.87 -0.47 -25.50
N PRO A 317 -11.61 -1.07 -26.68
CA PRO A 317 -12.24 -0.66 -27.93
C PRO A 317 -13.76 -0.83 -27.93
N GLU A 318 -14.29 -1.76 -27.17
CA GLU A 318 -15.73 -2.07 -27.10
C GLU A 318 -16.40 -1.54 -25.82
N ASN A 319 -15.63 -0.87 -24.94
CA ASN A 319 -16.09 -0.46 -23.62
C ASN A 319 -16.08 1.07 -23.47
N SER A 320 -17.21 1.68 -23.72
CA SER A 320 -17.43 3.08 -23.32
C SER A 320 -17.22 3.25 -21.80
N LEU A 321 -16.79 4.44 -21.42
CA LEU A 321 -16.62 4.78 -20.01
C LEU A 321 -17.95 5.15 -19.37
N PHE A 322 -18.15 4.66 -18.16
CA PHE A 322 -19.29 4.92 -17.29
C PHE A 322 -18.82 5.68 -16.07
N LYS A 323 -19.20 6.94 -15.93
CA LYS A 323 -18.83 7.78 -14.81
C LYS A 323 -19.81 7.61 -13.66
N ARG A 324 -19.30 7.12 -12.53
CA ARG A 324 -20.06 6.81 -11.31
C ARG A 324 -19.67 7.73 -10.16
N PRO A 325 -20.63 8.34 -9.46
CA PRO A 325 -20.36 8.94 -8.15
C PRO A 325 -20.27 7.82 -7.11
N PHE A 326 -19.23 7.82 -6.31
CA PHE A 326 -18.94 6.73 -5.37
C PHE A 326 -18.66 7.26 -3.96
N ILE A 327 -18.76 6.36 -2.99
CA ILE A 327 -18.23 6.52 -1.64
C ILE A 327 -17.59 5.21 -1.19
N GLY A 328 -16.50 5.29 -0.44
CA GLY A 328 -15.95 4.15 0.26
C GLY A 328 -15.26 4.60 1.54
N TYR A 329 -15.34 3.77 2.57
CA TYR A 329 -14.69 4.03 3.85
C TYR A 329 -14.39 2.72 4.57
N PHE A 330 -13.44 2.79 5.49
CA PHE A 330 -13.10 1.65 6.33
C PHE A 330 -12.59 2.08 7.70
N PHE A 331 -12.70 1.15 8.62
CA PHE A 331 -12.26 1.29 10.00
C PHE A 331 -11.48 0.06 10.43
N TYR A 332 -10.38 0.25 11.14
CA TYR A 332 -9.61 -0.80 11.80
C TYR A 332 -9.55 -0.57 13.31
N LEU A 333 -9.69 -1.65 14.05
CA LEU A 333 -9.29 -1.76 15.44
C LEU A 333 -8.28 -2.90 15.54
N VAL A 334 -7.08 -2.58 16.01
CA VAL A 334 -6.04 -3.57 16.32
C VAL A 334 -5.71 -3.45 17.81
N GLN A 335 -5.85 -4.54 18.53
CA GLN A 335 -5.58 -4.62 19.96
C GLN A 335 -4.49 -5.62 20.24
N ASP A 336 -3.32 -5.15 20.66
CA ASP A 336 -2.29 -6.02 21.23
C ASP A 336 -2.72 -6.49 22.62
N ILE A 337 -2.54 -7.78 22.93
CA ILE A 337 -3.02 -8.39 24.18
C ILE A 337 -1.93 -8.33 25.23
N GLY A 338 -1.91 -7.24 26.02
CA GLY A 338 -0.90 -6.99 27.03
C GLY A 338 0.49 -7.00 26.43
N THR A 339 1.39 -7.77 27.03
CA THR A 339 2.76 -8.02 26.55
C THR A 339 2.90 -9.33 25.78
N SER A 340 1.78 -10.03 25.53
CA SER A 340 1.76 -11.29 24.79
C SER A 340 2.08 -11.11 23.31
N PRO A 341 2.47 -12.17 22.60
CA PRO A 341 2.69 -12.11 21.15
C PRO A 341 1.40 -12.03 20.33
N PHE A 342 0.23 -11.99 20.96
CA PHE A 342 -1.08 -11.99 20.29
C PHE A 342 -1.59 -10.57 20.06
N SER A 343 -2.29 -10.39 18.92
CA SER A 343 -3.13 -9.21 18.66
C SER A 343 -4.47 -9.67 18.07
N ALA A 344 -5.55 -9.02 18.48
CA ALA A 344 -6.85 -9.12 17.84
C ALA A 344 -7.01 -8.02 16.79
N VAL A 345 -7.71 -8.34 15.71
CA VAL A 345 -7.91 -7.43 14.57
C VAL A 345 -9.37 -7.43 14.17
N PHE A 346 -9.95 -6.26 14.05
CA PHE A 346 -11.28 -6.01 13.50
C PHE A 346 -11.17 -5.00 12.38
N LYS A 347 -11.88 -5.23 11.29
CA LYS A 347 -11.98 -4.32 10.15
C LYS A 347 -13.43 -4.29 9.68
N TYR A 348 -13.91 -3.12 9.37
CA TYR A 348 -15.14 -2.92 8.63
C TYR A 348 -14.85 -2.04 7.44
N ASP A 349 -15.20 -2.47 6.23
CA ASP A 349 -15.04 -1.66 5.04
C ASP A 349 -16.31 -1.68 4.18
N VAL A 350 -16.59 -0.54 3.55
CA VAL A 350 -17.74 -0.32 2.69
C VAL A 350 -17.28 0.33 1.39
N TYR A 351 -17.80 -0.15 0.30
CA TYR A 351 -17.65 0.44 -1.01
C TYR A 351 -18.99 0.47 -1.75
N ASP A 352 -19.47 1.67 -2.03
CA ASP A 352 -20.62 1.93 -2.86
C ASP A 352 -20.12 2.54 -4.19
N PRO A 353 -20.14 1.78 -5.28
CA PRO A 353 -19.64 2.24 -6.58
C PRO A 353 -20.54 3.26 -7.26
N ASN A 354 -21.81 3.38 -6.86
CA ASN A 354 -22.78 4.29 -7.49
C ASN A 354 -23.83 4.80 -6.49
N THR A 355 -23.51 5.83 -5.76
CA THR A 355 -24.35 6.43 -4.70
C THR A 355 -25.70 6.98 -5.19
N LYS A 356 -25.97 6.99 -6.49
CA LYS A 356 -27.25 7.41 -7.08
C LYS A 356 -28.30 6.32 -7.10
N LEU A 357 -27.90 5.07 -6.87
CA LEU A 357 -28.74 3.90 -7.05
C LEU A 357 -28.82 3.08 -5.75
N LYS A 358 -29.93 2.38 -5.55
CA LYS A 358 -30.11 1.46 -4.42
C LYS A 358 -31.01 0.28 -4.78
N GLY A 359 -30.57 -0.92 -4.38
CA GLY A 359 -31.38 -2.12 -4.45
C GLY A 359 -31.96 -2.40 -5.84
N ASN A 360 -33.28 -2.49 -5.91
CA ASN A 360 -34.01 -2.77 -7.15
C ASN A 360 -34.00 -1.65 -8.19
N GLU A 361 -33.30 -0.55 -7.98
CA GLU A 361 -33.03 0.45 -9.01
C GLU A 361 -31.89 0.01 -9.92
N ILE A 362 -31.10 -0.98 -9.50
CA ILE A 362 -29.92 -1.49 -10.20
C ILE A 362 -30.31 -2.71 -11.05
N GLY A 363 -29.91 -2.73 -12.30
CA GLY A 363 -30.16 -3.82 -13.25
C GLY A 363 -31.51 -3.72 -13.97
N VAL A 364 -32.22 -2.61 -13.80
CA VAL A 364 -33.49 -2.35 -14.52
C VAL A 364 -33.19 -2.22 -16.01
N GLU A 365 -34.05 -2.80 -16.85
CA GLU A 365 -33.90 -2.78 -18.28
C GLU A 365 -33.80 -1.35 -18.85
N ASN A 366 -32.95 -1.13 -19.83
CA ASN A 366 -32.66 0.17 -20.47
C ASN A 366 -32.06 1.26 -19.56
N THR A 367 -31.55 0.90 -18.38
CA THR A 367 -30.85 1.83 -17.49
C THR A 367 -29.33 1.78 -17.62
N PHE A 368 -28.78 0.75 -18.27
CA PHE A 368 -27.33 0.43 -18.36
C PHE A 368 -26.65 0.22 -17.00
N THR A 369 -27.45 -0.02 -15.94
CA THR A 369 -26.96 -0.35 -14.60
C THR A 369 -26.82 -1.86 -14.44
N SER A 370 -25.87 -2.32 -13.62
CA SER A 370 -25.55 -3.74 -13.52
C SER A 370 -24.97 -4.10 -12.15
N LYS A 371 -24.52 -5.35 -11.98
CA LYS A 371 -23.81 -5.81 -10.78
C LYS A 371 -22.63 -4.92 -10.36
N THR A 372 -22.07 -4.15 -11.30
CA THR A 372 -20.95 -3.22 -11.02
C THR A 372 -21.37 -1.97 -10.25
N ASP A 373 -22.67 -1.73 -10.14
CA ASP A 373 -23.25 -0.60 -9.41
C ASP A 373 -23.73 -0.99 -7.99
N LEU A 374 -23.66 -2.28 -7.63
CA LEU A 374 -24.06 -2.79 -6.32
C LEU A 374 -23.01 -2.45 -5.23
N ALA A 375 -23.47 -1.96 -4.11
CA ALA A 375 -22.61 -1.70 -2.96
C ALA A 375 -22.13 -3.01 -2.32
N GLN A 376 -20.95 -2.96 -1.69
CA GLN A 376 -20.31 -4.07 -1.01
C GLN A 376 -19.84 -3.62 0.38
N SER A 377 -19.95 -4.49 1.36
CA SER A 377 -19.32 -4.28 2.67
C SER A 377 -18.67 -5.56 3.17
N THR A 378 -17.61 -5.41 3.94
CA THR A 378 -16.88 -6.54 4.53
C THR A 378 -16.65 -6.27 6.00
N PHE A 379 -17.06 -7.22 6.84
CA PHE A 379 -16.65 -7.27 8.23
C PHE A 379 -15.59 -8.34 8.40
N GLY A 380 -14.43 -7.97 8.87
CA GLY A 380 -13.30 -8.85 9.05
C GLY A 380 -12.90 -8.97 10.51
N ILE A 381 -12.64 -10.20 10.97
CA ILE A 381 -12.15 -10.50 12.30
C ILE A 381 -10.98 -11.46 12.21
N GLY A 382 -9.96 -11.25 13.02
CA GLY A 382 -8.82 -12.14 13.03
C GLY A 382 -7.87 -11.95 14.18
N GLY A 383 -6.83 -12.76 14.17
CA GLY A 383 -5.74 -12.71 15.14
C GLY A 383 -4.39 -12.80 14.46
N LEU A 384 -3.44 -12.19 15.12
CA LEU A 384 -2.01 -12.25 14.78
C LEU A 384 -1.26 -12.93 15.91
N TYR A 385 -0.32 -13.79 15.57
CA TYR A 385 0.66 -14.34 16.51
C TYR A 385 2.06 -14.03 15.99
N ARG A 386 2.88 -13.34 16.79
CA ARG A 386 4.27 -12.99 16.46
C ARG A 386 5.22 -13.89 17.22
N PHE A 387 5.80 -14.90 16.56
CA PHE A 387 6.85 -15.74 17.16
C PHE A 387 8.07 -14.90 17.55
N ASN A 388 8.43 -13.95 16.72
CA ASN A 388 9.52 -13.00 16.93
C ASN A 388 9.35 -11.81 15.96
N LYS A 389 10.35 -10.92 15.86
CA LYS A 389 10.35 -9.77 14.93
C LYS A 389 10.33 -10.15 13.45
N HIS A 390 10.62 -11.41 13.11
CA HIS A 390 10.74 -11.92 11.74
C HIS A 390 9.53 -12.75 11.31
N ILE A 391 8.96 -13.55 12.22
CA ILE A 391 7.94 -14.55 11.90
C ILE A 391 6.62 -14.19 12.55
N ARG A 392 5.58 -14.12 11.76
CA ARG A 392 4.19 -14.00 12.24
C ARG A 392 3.24 -14.93 11.49
N VAL A 393 2.21 -15.38 12.18
CA VAL A 393 1.04 -16.07 11.63
C VAL A 393 -0.16 -15.16 11.80
N GLN A 394 -1.05 -15.19 10.84
CA GLN A 394 -2.31 -14.48 10.82
C GLN A 394 -3.42 -15.46 10.45
N ALA A 395 -4.50 -15.48 11.25
CA ALA A 395 -5.75 -16.15 10.91
C ALA A 395 -6.85 -15.08 10.84
N TYR A 396 -7.62 -15.05 9.77
CA TYR A 396 -8.55 -13.97 9.51
C TYR A 396 -9.77 -14.47 8.73
N TYR A 397 -10.96 -14.07 9.15
CA TYR A 397 -12.21 -14.39 8.47
C TYR A 397 -12.89 -13.10 7.99
N GLU A 398 -13.33 -13.10 6.74
CA GLU A 398 -14.03 -12.01 6.08
C GLU A 398 -15.47 -12.43 5.83
N PHE A 399 -16.40 -11.71 6.45
CA PHE A 399 -17.83 -11.76 6.16
C PHE A 399 -18.11 -10.71 5.10
N ASN A 400 -18.43 -11.15 3.90
CA ASN A 400 -18.74 -10.29 2.78
C ASN A 400 -20.24 -10.16 2.61
N PHE A 401 -20.70 -8.95 2.35
CA PHE A 401 -22.11 -8.63 2.14
C PHE A 401 -22.26 -7.83 0.86
N ASN A 402 -23.24 -8.19 0.07
CA ASN A 402 -23.55 -7.52 -1.19
C ASN A 402 -24.92 -6.87 -1.10
N GLU A 403 -25.05 -5.69 -1.67
CA GLU A 403 -26.35 -5.09 -1.94
C GLU A 403 -27.17 -6.04 -2.86
N LYS A 404 -28.48 -6.09 -2.65
CA LYS A 404 -29.37 -7.01 -3.35
C LYS A 404 -30.17 -6.27 -4.40
N SER A 405 -30.40 -6.94 -5.54
CA SER A 405 -31.34 -6.50 -6.56
C SER A 405 -31.98 -7.71 -7.24
N ASN A 406 -33.31 -7.68 -7.37
CA ASN A 406 -34.07 -8.69 -8.10
C ASN A 406 -33.86 -8.63 -9.62
N PHE A 407 -33.26 -7.54 -10.15
CA PHE A 407 -32.97 -7.35 -11.55
C PHE A 407 -31.54 -7.72 -11.94
N VAL A 408 -30.71 -8.10 -10.97
CA VAL A 408 -29.34 -8.53 -11.22
C VAL A 408 -29.18 -9.99 -10.86
N LYS A 409 -29.06 -10.83 -11.90
CA LYS A 409 -28.93 -12.28 -11.74
C LYS A 409 -27.78 -12.65 -10.81
N GLY A 410 -28.08 -13.47 -9.77
CA GLY A 410 -27.13 -13.92 -8.76
C GLY A 410 -26.90 -12.92 -7.63
N TYR A 411 -27.69 -11.83 -7.55
CA TYR A 411 -27.71 -10.85 -6.49
C TYR A 411 -29.09 -10.60 -5.88
N GLU A 412 -30.04 -11.50 -6.13
CA GLU A 412 -31.37 -11.50 -5.52
C GLU A 412 -31.27 -11.76 -3.99
N LYS A 413 -30.18 -12.42 -3.60
CA LYS A 413 -29.80 -12.68 -2.20
C LYS A 413 -28.35 -12.30 -1.99
N ASP A 414 -27.96 -12.25 -0.72
CA ASP A 414 -26.56 -12.12 -0.36
C ASP A 414 -25.76 -13.32 -0.89
N ARG A 415 -24.59 -13.05 -1.44
CA ARG A 415 -23.75 -14.08 -2.05
C ARG A 415 -23.04 -14.89 -0.97
N LYS A 416 -22.70 -16.12 -1.32
CA LYS A 416 -21.88 -16.98 -0.48
C LYS A 416 -20.40 -16.80 -0.84
N ASP A 417 -19.82 -15.69 -0.40
CA ASP A 417 -18.47 -15.28 -0.79
C ASP A 417 -17.54 -14.98 0.40
N ASN A 418 -17.88 -15.49 1.59
CA ASN A 418 -17.02 -15.37 2.77
C ASN A 418 -15.69 -16.10 2.58
N VAL A 419 -14.61 -15.57 3.20
CA VAL A 419 -13.26 -16.11 3.04
C VAL A 419 -12.55 -16.25 4.39
N LEU A 420 -12.00 -17.45 4.63
CA LEU A 420 -11.01 -17.69 5.68
C LEU A 420 -9.61 -17.60 5.07
N THR A 421 -8.74 -16.83 5.70
CA THR A 421 -7.32 -16.72 5.32
C THR A 421 -6.43 -17.10 6.48
N VAL A 422 -5.48 -18.01 6.24
CA VAL A 422 -4.35 -18.26 7.13
C VAL A 422 -3.06 -17.91 6.40
N ARG A 423 -2.27 -17.03 6.98
CA ARG A 423 -1.03 -16.52 6.37
C ARG A 423 0.15 -16.69 7.31
N LEU A 424 1.22 -17.26 6.79
CA LEU A 424 2.54 -17.26 7.42
C LEU A 424 3.42 -16.21 6.73
N GLN A 425 4.04 -15.34 7.50
CA GLN A 425 5.01 -14.37 6.99
C GLN A 425 6.37 -14.53 7.65
N TYR A 426 7.41 -14.51 6.82
CA TYR A 426 8.81 -14.33 7.25
C TYR A 426 9.34 -13.02 6.67
N LYS A 427 9.95 -12.18 7.53
CA LYS A 427 10.53 -10.88 7.17
C LYS A 427 11.97 -10.78 7.67
N PHE A 428 12.90 -10.36 6.83
CA PHE A 428 14.34 -10.25 7.11
C PHE A 428 14.96 -9.00 6.47
#